data_b0749719f2dcbed1750a0ce6f13dbfbf
#
_entry.id   b0749719f2dcbed1750a0ce6f13dbfbf
#
_cell.length_a   1.000
_cell.length_b   1.000
_cell.length_c   1.000
_cell.angle_alpha   90.00
_cell.angle_beta   90.00
_cell.angle_gamma   90.00
#
_symmetry.space_group_name_H-M   'P 1'
#
loop_
_entity.id
_entity.type
_entity.pdbx_description
1 polymer ?
#
loop_
_entity_poly.entity_id
_entity_poly.type
_entity_poly.pdbx_seq_one_letter_code
_entity_poly.pdbx_strand_id
1 'polypeptide(L)'
;MSSTKPTIDKEKKITKPIVAFKKHVRKMMKGNEAFWAIVPEKVKRNINKYLIIKRQDARHQPAKGNSIDIQITSSPYVTSYEYADLHQLTTIWLEPEVDLKEYKKEFIGTSAKSNGARILKSQIGKDIESKLQLVDKKMADEVEAYFVDMQECLNETYRILKYALVD
;
A
#
# COMPACT_ATOMS: atom_id res chain seq x y z
N MET A 1 -5.71 -15.68 14.37
CA MET A 1 -6.24 -14.37 13.87
C MET A 1 -7.53 -14.09 14.62
N SER A 2 -7.56 -13.01 15.40
CA SER A 2 -8.79 -12.54 16.02
C SER A 2 -9.66 -11.93 14.94
N SER A 3 -10.65 -12.67 14.46
CA SER A 3 -11.72 -12.12 13.64
C SER A 3 -12.51 -11.17 14.55
N THR A 4 -12.21 -9.89 14.48
CA THR A 4 -13.04 -8.85 15.09
C THR A 4 -14.37 -8.80 14.35
N LYS A 5 -15.33 -9.58 14.81
CA LYS A 5 -16.71 -9.42 14.35
C LYS A 5 -17.15 -8.00 14.69
N PRO A 6 -17.74 -7.27 13.73
CA PRO A 6 -18.26 -5.94 14.02
C PRO A 6 -19.30 -6.06 15.15
N THR A 7 -19.05 -5.38 16.24
CA THR A 7 -19.98 -5.31 17.39
C THR A 7 -20.69 -3.98 17.37
N ILE A 8 -21.99 -4.00 17.66
CA ILE A 8 -22.79 -2.79 17.80
C ILE A 8 -22.52 -2.20 19.18
N ASP A 9 -21.81 -1.09 19.23
CA ASP A 9 -21.69 -0.28 20.44
C ASP A 9 -22.95 0.59 20.59
N LYS A 10 -23.83 0.17 21.47
CA LYS A 10 -25.12 0.84 21.72
C LYS A 10 -24.97 2.19 22.41
N GLU A 11 -23.85 2.46 23.05
CA GLU A 11 -23.59 3.71 23.78
C GLU A 11 -22.91 4.76 22.89
N LYS A 12 -22.39 4.36 21.75
CA LYS A 12 -21.72 5.26 20.82
C LYS A 12 -22.71 6.20 20.12
N LYS A 13 -22.63 7.48 20.44
CA LYS A 13 -23.38 8.51 19.70
C LYS A 13 -22.84 8.62 18.27
N ILE A 14 -23.58 8.07 17.32
CA ILE A 14 -23.20 8.12 15.91
C ILE A 14 -23.58 9.50 15.35
N THR A 15 -22.61 10.24 14.86
CA THR A 15 -22.84 11.49 14.13
C THR A 15 -23.56 11.17 12.82
N LYS A 16 -24.58 11.96 12.47
CA LYS A 16 -25.25 11.81 11.16
C LYS A 16 -24.23 11.82 10.02
N PRO A 17 -24.29 10.89 9.06
CA PRO A 17 -23.28 10.74 8.00
C PRO A 17 -22.98 12.04 7.28
N ILE A 18 -23.99 12.82 6.92
CA ILE A 18 -23.81 14.09 6.23
C ILE A 18 -23.06 15.14 7.07
N VAL A 19 -23.23 15.12 8.41
CA VAL A 19 -22.51 16.02 9.32
C VAL A 19 -21.05 15.62 9.41
N ALA A 20 -20.78 14.31 9.55
CA ALA A 20 -19.44 13.76 9.53
C ALA A 20 -18.72 14.08 8.21
N PHE A 21 -19.37 13.83 7.08
CA PHE A 21 -18.85 14.15 5.75
C PHE A 21 -18.49 15.63 5.62
N LYS A 22 -19.42 16.54 5.92
CA LYS A 22 -19.14 17.99 5.88
C LYS A 22 -17.95 18.41 6.76
N LYS A 23 -17.82 17.81 7.95
CA LYS A 23 -16.71 18.07 8.84
C LYS A 23 -15.37 17.64 8.22
N HIS A 24 -15.33 16.45 7.62
CA HIS A 24 -14.12 15.94 6.95
C HIS A 24 -13.76 16.77 5.72
N VAL A 25 -14.72 17.12 4.87
CA VAL A 25 -14.49 17.99 3.70
C VAL A 25 -13.88 19.32 4.13
N ARG A 26 -14.44 19.98 5.14
CA ARG A 26 -13.88 21.26 5.65
C ARG A 26 -12.44 21.11 6.16
N LYS A 27 -12.13 19.98 6.84
CA LYS A 27 -10.77 19.68 7.30
C LYS A 27 -9.82 19.50 6.12
N MET A 28 -10.25 18.78 5.08
CA MET A 28 -9.44 18.57 3.87
C MET A 28 -9.21 19.89 3.12
N MET A 29 -10.24 20.72 2.97
CA MET A 29 -10.12 22.04 2.34
C MET A 29 -9.09 22.91 3.04
N LYS A 30 -9.17 23.03 4.38
CA LYS A 30 -8.16 23.77 5.16
C LYS A 30 -6.75 23.23 4.98
N GLY A 31 -6.59 21.90 4.96
CA GLY A 31 -5.30 21.26 4.71
C GLY A 31 -4.76 21.60 3.33
N ASN A 32 -5.62 21.54 2.31
CA ASN A 32 -5.26 21.88 0.94
C ASN A 32 -4.90 23.36 0.79
N GLU A 33 -5.65 24.28 1.42
CA GLU A 33 -5.35 25.72 1.41
C GLU A 33 -3.98 25.99 2.05
N ALA A 34 -3.71 25.39 3.22
CA ALA A 34 -2.43 25.53 3.90
C ALA A 34 -1.26 24.97 3.07
N PHE A 35 -1.45 23.80 2.47
CA PHE A 35 -0.46 23.23 1.56
C PHE A 35 -0.25 24.11 0.33
N TRP A 36 -1.33 24.57 -0.30
CA TRP A 36 -1.26 25.43 -1.48
C TRP A 36 -0.52 26.75 -1.21
N ALA A 37 -0.65 27.29 0.00
CA ALA A 37 0.01 28.52 0.39
C ALA A 37 1.55 28.41 0.33
N ILE A 38 2.12 27.24 0.63
CA ILE A 38 3.57 27.00 0.62
C ILE A 38 4.12 26.54 -0.74
N VAL A 39 3.24 26.19 -1.71
CA VAL A 39 3.67 25.77 -3.05
C VAL A 39 4.23 26.99 -3.81
N PRO A 40 5.42 26.88 -4.41
CA PRO A 40 6.00 27.97 -5.22
C PRO A 40 5.12 28.38 -6.39
N GLU A 41 5.04 29.67 -6.70
CA GLU A 41 4.20 30.21 -7.78
C GLU A 41 4.48 29.58 -9.15
N LYS A 42 5.74 29.28 -9.47
CA LYS A 42 6.13 28.61 -10.72
C LYS A 42 5.47 27.22 -10.86
N VAL A 43 5.27 26.53 -9.73
CA VAL A 43 4.61 25.22 -9.70
C VAL A 43 3.10 25.37 -9.83
N LYS A 44 2.51 26.34 -9.13
CA LYS A 44 1.06 26.64 -9.20
C LYS A 44 0.61 26.94 -10.63
N ARG A 45 1.42 27.71 -11.38
CA ARG A 45 1.10 28.10 -12.77
C ARG A 45 1.20 26.95 -13.77
N ASN A 46 1.96 25.89 -13.46
CA ASN A 46 2.23 24.79 -14.37
C ASN A 46 2.19 23.43 -13.65
N ILE A 47 1.16 23.20 -12.85
CA ILE A 47 1.08 22.02 -11.97
C ILE A 47 1.30 20.70 -12.73
N ASN A 48 0.74 20.57 -13.92
CA ASN A 48 0.84 19.36 -14.74
C ASN A 48 2.28 19.03 -15.18
N LYS A 49 3.18 20.02 -15.13
CA LYS A 49 4.61 19.80 -15.40
C LYS A 49 5.33 19.20 -14.19
N TYR A 50 4.84 19.47 -12.98
CA TYR A 50 5.50 19.11 -11.72
C TYR A 50 4.82 17.96 -10.98
N LEU A 51 3.59 17.61 -11.36
CA LEU A 51 2.81 16.58 -10.70
C LEU A 51 2.31 15.57 -11.74
N ILE A 52 2.69 14.32 -11.55
CA ILE A 52 2.19 13.19 -12.34
C ILE A 52 1.53 12.21 -11.36
N ILE A 53 0.24 11.97 -11.55
CA ILE A 53 -0.51 11.00 -10.74
C ILE A 53 -0.82 9.80 -11.63
N LYS A 54 -0.38 8.61 -11.22
CA LYS A 54 -0.65 7.37 -11.93
C LYS A 54 -1.04 6.28 -10.94
N ARG A 55 -2.02 5.45 -11.30
CA ARG A 55 -2.26 4.16 -10.65
C ARG A 55 -1.29 3.16 -11.26
N GLN A 56 -0.43 2.57 -10.44
CA GLN A 56 0.60 1.65 -10.92
C GLN A 56 0.96 0.63 -9.83
N ASP A 57 1.43 -0.52 -10.27
CA ASP A 57 2.01 -1.52 -9.38
C ASP A 57 3.39 -1.04 -8.91
N ALA A 58 3.65 -1.12 -7.61
CA ALA A 58 4.94 -0.70 -7.03
C ALA A 58 6.12 -1.60 -7.48
N ARG A 59 5.82 -2.80 -7.98
CA ARG A 59 6.81 -3.73 -8.57
C ARG A 59 7.22 -3.35 -10.00
N HIS A 60 6.47 -2.44 -10.64
CA HIS A 60 6.70 -2.00 -12.04
C HIS A 60 6.37 -0.51 -12.17
N GLN A 61 7.28 0.34 -11.72
CA GLN A 61 7.07 1.79 -11.73
C GLN A 61 7.41 2.40 -13.11
N PRO A 62 6.65 3.38 -13.60
CA PRO A 62 6.82 3.94 -14.94
C PRO A 62 8.03 4.88 -15.04
N ALA A 63 8.79 5.07 -13.99
CA ALA A 63 9.99 5.91 -13.99
C ALA A 63 11.16 5.22 -14.72
N LYS A 64 11.96 6.00 -15.42
CA LYS A 64 13.21 5.51 -16.02
C LYS A 64 14.20 5.11 -14.91
N GLY A 65 15.06 4.15 -15.21
CA GLY A 65 16.17 3.83 -14.30
C GLY A 65 17.04 5.06 -14.02
N ASN A 66 17.56 5.14 -12.80
CA ASN A 66 18.50 6.20 -12.38
C ASN A 66 17.95 7.63 -12.63
N SER A 67 16.66 7.86 -12.35
CA SER A 67 15.99 9.14 -12.66
C SER A 67 15.31 9.83 -11.47
N ILE A 68 15.16 9.14 -10.36
CA ILE A 68 14.43 9.62 -9.17
C ILE A 68 15.45 9.99 -8.08
N ASP A 69 15.32 11.16 -7.51
CA ASP A 69 16.20 11.62 -6.43
C ASP A 69 15.78 11.06 -5.07
N ILE A 70 14.47 10.96 -4.82
CA ILE A 70 13.91 10.51 -3.55
C ILE A 70 12.65 9.70 -3.81
N GLN A 71 12.53 8.56 -3.14
CA GLN A 71 11.30 7.79 -3.05
C GLN A 71 10.82 7.76 -1.60
N ILE A 72 9.55 8.10 -1.38
CA ILE A 72 8.90 8.05 -0.08
C ILE A 72 7.75 7.06 -0.20
N THR A 73 7.74 6.04 0.65
CA THR A 73 6.72 4.99 0.62
C THR A 73 6.34 4.55 2.03
N SER A 74 5.16 3.97 2.15
CA SER A 74 4.70 3.26 3.34
C SER A 74 4.40 1.82 2.93
N SER A 75 5.29 0.90 3.29
CA SER A 75 5.14 -0.52 2.96
C SER A 75 3.89 -1.10 3.62
N PRO A 76 3.19 -2.06 2.99
CA PRO A 76 2.14 -2.80 3.65
C PRO A 76 2.69 -3.56 4.86
N TYR A 77 1.84 -3.79 5.86
CA TYR A 77 2.22 -4.54 7.06
C TYR A 77 2.15 -6.04 6.78
N VAL A 78 3.20 -6.75 7.15
CA VAL A 78 3.22 -8.22 7.04
C VAL A 78 2.14 -8.83 7.95
N THR A 79 1.30 -9.70 7.42
CA THR A 79 0.25 -10.47 8.10
C THR A 79 -0.76 -9.69 8.98
N SER A 80 -0.59 -8.36 9.11
CA SER A 80 -1.42 -7.56 10.03
C SER A 80 -2.72 -7.09 9.42
N TYR A 81 -2.72 -6.77 8.13
CA TYR A 81 -3.88 -6.25 7.42
C TYR A 81 -4.01 -6.86 6.04
N GLU A 82 -5.13 -7.57 5.81
CA GLU A 82 -5.56 -7.88 4.46
C GLU A 82 -6.31 -6.66 3.91
N TYR A 83 -5.61 -5.83 3.16
CA TYR A 83 -6.15 -4.55 2.66
C TYR A 83 -7.38 -4.72 1.77
N ALA A 84 -7.46 -5.81 1.02
CA ALA A 84 -8.63 -6.11 0.21
C ALA A 84 -9.88 -6.35 1.08
N ASP A 85 -9.73 -6.98 2.25
CA ASP A 85 -10.83 -7.18 3.19
C ASP A 85 -11.27 -5.88 3.86
N LEU A 86 -10.33 -4.99 4.19
CA LEU A 86 -10.65 -3.68 4.75
C LEU A 86 -11.46 -2.82 3.79
N HIS A 87 -11.19 -2.91 2.51
CA HIS A 87 -11.84 -2.11 1.48
C HIS A 87 -12.95 -2.85 0.74
N GLN A 88 -13.26 -4.08 1.12
CA GLN A 88 -14.23 -4.95 0.45
C GLN A 88 -15.58 -4.25 0.17
N LEU A 89 -16.17 -3.60 1.18
CA LEU A 89 -17.46 -2.92 1.01
C LEU A 89 -17.36 -1.75 0.00
N THR A 90 -16.28 -0.99 0.05
CA THR A 90 -16.05 0.11 -0.88
C THR A 90 -15.80 -0.41 -2.30
N THR A 91 -15.05 -1.50 -2.44
CA THR A 91 -14.76 -2.13 -3.73
C THR A 91 -16.04 -2.64 -4.37
N ILE A 92 -16.87 -3.40 -3.66
CA ILE A 92 -18.16 -3.90 -4.17
C ILE A 92 -19.12 -2.74 -4.52
N TRP A 93 -19.08 -1.66 -3.73
CA TRP A 93 -19.91 -0.48 -3.99
C TRP A 93 -19.54 0.24 -5.29
N LEU A 94 -18.25 0.36 -5.56
CA LEU A 94 -17.74 1.09 -6.74
C LEU A 94 -17.63 0.20 -7.98
N GLU A 95 -17.33 -1.07 -7.80
CA GLU A 95 -17.12 -2.06 -8.85
C GLU A 95 -17.86 -3.37 -8.48
N PRO A 96 -19.19 -3.42 -8.64
CA PRO A 96 -20.01 -4.55 -8.15
C PRO A 96 -19.72 -5.88 -8.87
N GLU A 97 -19.10 -5.85 -10.04
CA GLU A 97 -18.74 -7.04 -10.83
C GLU A 97 -17.34 -7.60 -10.47
N VAL A 98 -16.62 -6.99 -9.53
CA VAL A 98 -15.28 -7.44 -9.18
C VAL A 98 -15.31 -8.80 -8.47
N ASP A 99 -14.51 -9.75 -8.94
CA ASP A 99 -14.22 -10.97 -8.19
C ASP A 99 -13.22 -10.64 -7.07
N LEU A 100 -13.70 -10.59 -5.84
CA LEU A 100 -12.87 -10.27 -4.67
C LEU A 100 -11.72 -11.24 -4.45
N LYS A 101 -11.84 -12.51 -4.88
CA LYS A 101 -10.76 -13.50 -4.73
C LYS A 101 -9.61 -13.19 -5.68
N GLU A 102 -9.93 -12.86 -6.93
CA GLU A 102 -8.93 -12.46 -7.91
C GLU A 102 -8.35 -11.09 -7.55
N TYR A 103 -9.18 -10.14 -7.14
CA TYR A 103 -8.75 -8.82 -6.68
C TYR A 103 -7.74 -8.89 -5.53
N LYS A 104 -7.94 -9.78 -4.55
CA LYS A 104 -6.98 -10.01 -3.46
C LYS A 104 -5.60 -10.40 -3.96
N LYS A 105 -5.50 -11.18 -5.03
CA LYS A 105 -4.21 -11.63 -5.57
C LYS A 105 -3.35 -10.49 -6.16
N GLU A 106 -3.96 -9.36 -6.49
CA GLU A 106 -3.23 -8.20 -7.00
C GLU A 106 -2.42 -7.46 -5.93
N PHE A 107 -2.81 -7.61 -4.67
CA PHE A 107 -2.16 -6.89 -3.56
C PHE A 107 -0.77 -7.43 -3.25
N ILE A 108 0.13 -6.50 -2.90
CA ILE A 108 1.48 -6.83 -2.45
C ILE A 108 1.40 -7.47 -1.07
N GLY A 109 2.06 -8.61 -0.91
CA GLY A 109 2.12 -9.33 0.37
C GLY A 109 0.81 -9.99 0.78
N THR A 110 -0.12 -10.22 -0.16
CA THR A 110 -1.36 -10.94 0.12
C THR A 110 -1.11 -12.42 0.37
N SER A 111 -1.87 -13.00 1.30
CA SER A 111 -1.92 -14.46 1.52
C SER A 111 -2.74 -15.22 0.45
N ALA A 112 -3.41 -14.50 -0.45
CA ALA A 112 -4.31 -15.09 -1.45
C ALA A 112 -3.59 -15.69 -2.65
N LYS A 113 -2.28 -15.51 -2.79
CA LYS A 113 -1.48 -16.07 -3.90
C LYS A 113 -0.27 -16.85 -3.37
N SER A 114 0.15 -17.85 -4.16
CA SER A 114 1.42 -18.54 -3.92
C SER A 114 2.58 -17.79 -4.57
N ASN A 115 3.80 -18.04 -4.10
CA ASN A 115 5.02 -17.45 -4.66
C ASN A 115 5.35 -17.94 -6.06
N GLY A 116 4.82 -19.08 -6.48
CA GLY A 116 5.20 -19.73 -7.74
C GLY A 116 6.69 -20.07 -7.77
N ALA A 117 7.35 -19.72 -8.89
CA ALA A 117 8.80 -19.93 -9.06
C ALA A 117 9.66 -18.76 -8.52
N ARG A 118 9.08 -17.79 -7.83
CA ARG A 118 9.82 -16.62 -7.29
C ARG A 118 10.62 -17.05 -6.07
N ILE A 119 11.87 -16.59 -5.99
CA ILE A 119 12.81 -17.01 -4.95
C ILE A 119 13.11 -15.83 -4.02
N LEU A 120 12.93 -16.06 -2.73
CA LEU A 120 13.36 -15.12 -1.70
C LEU A 120 14.90 -15.12 -1.62
N LYS A 121 15.51 -13.97 -1.84
CA LYS A 121 16.98 -13.80 -1.78
C LYS A 121 17.45 -13.31 -0.42
N SER A 122 16.62 -12.56 0.31
CA SER A 122 16.94 -12.00 1.61
C SER A 122 17.25 -13.10 2.64
N GLN A 123 18.45 -13.09 3.23
CA GLN A 123 18.81 -14.04 4.29
C GLN A 123 17.93 -13.84 5.52
N ILE A 124 17.68 -12.59 5.92
CA ILE A 124 16.80 -12.27 7.05
C ILE A 124 15.39 -12.83 6.81
N GLY A 125 14.87 -12.68 5.60
CA GLY A 125 13.56 -13.23 5.23
C GLY A 125 13.52 -14.76 5.34
N LYS A 126 14.55 -15.45 4.87
CA LYS A 126 14.70 -16.92 4.97
C LYS A 126 14.80 -17.39 6.42
N ASP A 127 15.54 -16.68 7.25
CA ASP A 127 15.71 -17.03 8.66
C ASP A 127 14.40 -16.88 9.43
N ILE A 128 13.60 -15.86 9.12
CA ILE A 128 12.27 -15.66 9.71
C ILE A 128 11.31 -16.75 9.24
N GLU A 129 11.24 -16.99 7.94
CA GLU A 129 10.42 -18.04 7.33
C GLU A 129 10.73 -19.40 7.95
N SER A 130 12.00 -19.81 8.00
CA SER A 130 12.44 -21.09 8.54
C SER A 130 12.05 -21.27 10.02
N LYS A 131 12.12 -20.21 10.84
CA LYS A 131 11.67 -20.26 12.23
C LYS A 131 10.16 -20.41 12.33
N LEU A 132 9.40 -19.74 11.46
CA LEU A 132 7.96 -19.83 11.43
C LEU A 132 7.48 -21.20 10.93
N GLN A 133 8.19 -21.84 10.00
CA GLN A 133 7.88 -23.20 9.52
C GLN A 133 7.78 -24.22 10.65
N LEU A 134 8.53 -24.04 11.73
CA LEU A 134 8.52 -24.92 12.89
C LEU A 134 7.29 -24.74 13.79
N VAL A 135 6.59 -23.59 13.68
CA VAL A 135 5.49 -23.20 14.58
C VAL A 135 4.16 -23.12 13.84
N ASP A 136 4.13 -22.47 12.70
CA ASP A 136 2.95 -22.26 11.89
C ASP A 136 3.34 -22.16 10.40
N LYS A 137 3.21 -23.28 9.71
CA LYS A 137 3.53 -23.38 8.28
C LYS A 137 2.75 -22.39 7.43
N LYS A 138 1.46 -22.18 7.73
CA LYS A 138 0.63 -21.26 6.96
C LYS A 138 1.13 -19.82 7.11
N MET A 139 1.48 -19.43 8.32
CA MET A 139 2.06 -18.10 8.57
C MET A 139 3.43 -17.95 7.90
N ALA A 140 4.24 -19.02 7.87
CA ALA A 140 5.52 -19.01 7.16
C ALA A 140 5.34 -18.75 5.66
N ASP A 141 4.41 -19.46 5.01
CA ASP A 141 4.10 -19.27 3.58
C ASP A 141 3.58 -17.85 3.28
N GLU A 142 2.74 -17.28 4.16
CA GLU A 142 2.25 -15.90 4.05
C GLU A 142 3.39 -14.87 4.18
N VAL A 143 4.29 -15.08 5.13
CA VAL A 143 5.45 -14.21 5.37
C VAL A 143 6.45 -14.30 4.22
N GLU A 144 6.68 -15.49 3.69
CA GLU A 144 7.52 -15.68 2.50
C GLU A 144 6.95 -14.90 1.31
N ALA A 145 5.65 -15.05 1.03
CA ALA A 145 4.96 -14.32 -0.04
C ALA A 145 5.14 -12.81 0.10
N TYR A 146 5.00 -12.29 1.32
CA TYR A 146 5.23 -10.88 1.61
C TYR A 146 6.67 -10.46 1.30
N PHE A 147 7.67 -11.18 1.77
CA PHE A 147 9.07 -10.82 1.52
C PHE A 147 9.47 -10.91 0.06
N VAL A 148 8.92 -11.85 -0.69
CA VAL A 148 9.15 -11.95 -2.13
C VAL A 148 8.56 -10.75 -2.88
N ASP A 149 7.32 -10.36 -2.59
CA ASP A 149 6.70 -9.18 -3.18
C ASP A 149 7.46 -7.90 -2.81
N MET A 150 7.88 -7.76 -1.54
CA MET A 150 8.66 -6.61 -1.09
C MET A 150 10.04 -6.55 -1.73
N GLN A 151 10.67 -7.70 -1.95
CA GLN A 151 11.94 -7.79 -2.68
C GLN A 151 11.81 -7.26 -4.11
N GLU A 152 10.72 -7.57 -4.81
CA GLU A 152 10.42 -7.02 -6.13
C GLU A 152 10.24 -5.50 -6.08
N CYS A 153 9.49 -4.99 -5.10
CA CYS A 153 9.32 -3.54 -4.90
C CYS A 153 10.65 -2.82 -4.61
N LEU A 154 11.51 -3.42 -3.77
CA LEU A 154 12.82 -2.85 -3.45
C LEU A 154 13.79 -2.89 -4.64
N ASN A 155 13.77 -3.95 -5.42
CA ASN A 155 14.55 -4.03 -6.66
C ASN A 155 14.13 -2.94 -7.65
N GLU A 156 12.82 -2.70 -7.77
CA GLU A 156 12.29 -1.66 -8.64
C GLU A 156 12.62 -0.25 -8.10
N THR A 157 12.54 -0.06 -6.79
CA THR A 157 13.01 1.16 -6.11
C THR A 157 14.48 1.43 -6.41
N TYR A 158 15.33 0.41 -6.27
CA TYR A 158 16.75 0.52 -6.57
C TYR A 158 17.00 0.87 -8.05
N ARG A 159 16.24 0.29 -8.97
CA ARG A 159 16.35 0.57 -10.40
C ARG A 159 16.09 2.02 -10.74
N ILE A 160 15.09 2.65 -10.13
CA ILE A 160 14.66 4.01 -10.47
C ILE A 160 15.43 5.10 -9.75
N LEU A 161 15.96 4.82 -8.55
CA LEU A 161 16.73 5.80 -7.78
C LEU A 161 18.07 6.10 -8.47
N LYS A 162 18.46 7.36 -8.40
CA LYS A 162 19.81 7.78 -8.80
C LYS A 162 20.84 7.22 -7.85
N TYR A 163 21.91 6.68 -8.38
CA TYR A 163 23.06 6.33 -7.57
C TYR A 163 23.64 7.61 -6.98
N ALA A 164 23.74 7.67 -5.66
CA ALA A 164 24.57 8.68 -5.03
C ALA A 164 26.02 8.35 -5.40
N LEU A 165 26.66 9.21 -6.19
CA LEU A 165 28.11 9.23 -6.23
C LEU A 165 28.52 9.69 -4.83
N VAL A 166 29.03 8.78 -4.01
CA VAL A 166 29.69 9.12 -2.75
C VAL A 166 31.06 9.58 -3.18
N ASP A 167 31.28 10.91 -3.20
CA ASP A 167 32.59 11.50 -3.33
C ASP A 167 33.43 11.26 -2.07
#